data_fa168c7e4e46982730c076a03d37991b
#
_entry.id   fa168c7e4e46982730c076a03d37991b
#
_cell.length_a   1.000
_cell.length_b   1.000
_cell.length_c   1.000
_cell.angle_alpha   90.00
_cell.angle_beta   90.00
_cell.angle_gamma   90.00
#
_symmetry.space_group_name_H-M   'P 1'
#
loop_
_entity.id
_entity.type
_entity.pdbx_description
1 polymer ?
#
loop_
_entity_poly.entity_id
_entity_poly.type
_entity_poly.pdbx_seq_one_letter_code
_entity_poly.pdbx_strand_id
1 'polypeptide(L)'
;MGNRKNKLNQWCFFSGMCFSIGVFKEYLYHFFFPFLMENWPGLLNQETALTLYSILTAIPYYFAMPISLILGYYYCHVDQKHPRFFPWLCALTFLPALILGIRYPFTQTRYYQLNDSFYYGLISFYNLLSGCVLTFFMVRTLIKERFQSYFRQKLLIAVLVLTPLWFTLMTVLPVQLLRLENLTKLWQLNFVIVFLIIGFYFYHAFRGGILGNRLKHEAYDWDSESRAINKNIQFIRHTVKNELIKIEWCTSHLNETLENEEKQ
;
A
#
# COMPACT_ATOMS: atom_id res chain seq x y z
N MET A 1 19.88 -3.60 7.32
CA MET A 1 18.71 -4.50 7.51
C MET A 1 17.45 -3.67 7.54
N GLY A 2 16.64 -3.71 6.48
CA GLY A 2 15.46 -2.89 6.32
C GLY A 2 14.40 -3.17 7.38
N ASN A 3 13.67 -2.15 7.69
CA ASN A 3 12.66 -2.11 8.75
C ASN A 3 11.52 -3.11 8.49
N ARG A 4 11.65 -4.37 8.95
CA ARG A 4 10.63 -5.44 8.84
C ARG A 4 9.26 -5.06 9.43
N LYS A 5 9.17 -3.97 10.20
CA LYS A 5 7.93 -3.48 10.83
C LYS A 5 7.15 -2.48 10.00
N ASN A 6 7.68 -2.00 8.87
CA ASN A 6 6.95 -1.04 8.03
C ASN A 6 5.97 -1.77 7.09
N LYS A 7 4.74 -1.94 7.53
CA LYS A 7 3.67 -2.61 6.80
C LYS A 7 3.37 -1.96 5.43
N LEU A 8 3.49 -0.64 5.33
CA LEU A 8 3.29 0.06 4.05
C LEU A 8 4.30 -0.41 3.00
N ASN A 9 5.60 -0.50 3.36
CA ASN A 9 6.64 -0.96 2.45
C ASN A 9 6.45 -2.44 2.06
N GLN A 10 5.99 -3.28 2.99
CA GLN A 10 5.69 -4.68 2.71
C GLN A 10 4.57 -4.80 1.67
N TRP A 11 3.48 -4.08 1.85
CA TRP A 11 2.35 -4.12 0.90
C TRP A 11 2.69 -3.48 -0.44
N CYS A 12 3.54 -2.44 -0.45
CA CYS A 12 4.09 -1.87 -1.68
C CYS A 12 4.92 -2.91 -2.45
N PHE A 13 5.77 -3.66 -1.74
CA PHE A 13 6.54 -4.76 -2.32
C PHE A 13 5.64 -5.86 -2.88
N PHE A 14 4.63 -6.32 -2.13
CA PHE A 14 3.70 -7.35 -2.61
C PHE A 14 2.90 -6.89 -3.83
N SER A 15 2.44 -5.64 -3.84
CA SER A 15 1.77 -5.06 -5.01
C SER A 15 2.69 -5.03 -6.23
N GLY A 16 3.92 -4.55 -6.06
CA GLY A 16 4.93 -4.54 -7.12
C GLY A 16 5.25 -5.95 -7.63
N MET A 17 5.38 -6.94 -6.75
CA MET A 17 5.59 -8.34 -7.12
C MET A 17 4.45 -8.89 -7.97
N CYS A 18 3.18 -8.65 -7.61
CA CYS A 18 2.04 -9.11 -8.38
C CYS A 18 2.02 -8.54 -9.81
N PHE A 19 2.34 -7.26 -9.98
CA PHE A 19 2.44 -6.65 -11.31
C PHE A 19 3.66 -7.16 -12.08
N SER A 20 4.80 -7.37 -11.41
CA SER A 20 6.03 -7.90 -12.02
C SER A 20 5.83 -9.33 -12.53
N ILE A 21 5.06 -10.17 -11.83
CA ILE A 21 4.71 -11.51 -12.30
C ILE A 21 3.94 -11.44 -13.63
N GLY A 22 3.09 -10.42 -13.81
CA GLY A 22 2.39 -10.18 -15.07
C GLY A 22 3.33 -9.97 -16.26
N VAL A 23 4.47 -9.33 -16.07
CA VAL A 23 5.50 -9.15 -17.10
C VAL A 23 6.37 -10.40 -17.23
N PHE A 24 6.81 -10.96 -16.10
CA PHE A 24 7.72 -12.09 -16.04
C PHE A 24 7.13 -13.36 -16.69
N LYS A 25 5.82 -13.58 -16.57
CA LYS A 25 5.14 -14.72 -17.20
C LYS A 25 5.28 -14.76 -18.72
N GLU A 26 5.32 -13.58 -19.39
CA GLU A 26 5.50 -13.50 -20.85
C GLU A 26 6.89 -13.99 -21.26
N TYR A 27 7.92 -13.57 -20.48
CA TYR A 27 9.27 -14.08 -20.67
C TYR A 27 9.34 -15.60 -20.47
N LEU A 28 8.71 -16.11 -19.40
CA LEU A 28 8.70 -17.55 -19.14
C LEU A 28 8.03 -18.31 -20.28
N TYR A 29 6.86 -17.86 -20.75
CA TYR A 29 6.08 -18.56 -21.75
C TYR A 29 6.71 -18.51 -23.14
N HIS A 30 7.27 -17.37 -23.54
CA HIS A 30 7.80 -17.19 -24.90
C HIS A 30 9.27 -17.61 -25.08
N PHE A 31 10.07 -17.63 -24.00
CA PHE A 31 11.49 -17.94 -24.06
C PHE A 31 11.88 -19.13 -23.20
N PHE A 32 11.52 -19.13 -21.93
CA PHE A 32 12.04 -20.12 -20.99
C PHE A 32 11.36 -21.49 -21.15
N PHE A 33 10.05 -21.55 -21.30
CA PHE A 33 9.34 -22.82 -21.49
C PHE A 33 9.70 -23.52 -22.80
N PRO A 34 9.76 -22.83 -23.97
CA PRO A 34 10.27 -23.44 -25.18
C PRO A 34 11.69 -23.99 -25.05
N PHE A 35 12.59 -23.22 -24.42
CA PHE A 35 13.95 -23.66 -24.14
C PHE A 35 13.99 -24.93 -23.27
N LEU A 36 13.14 -25.01 -22.23
CA LEU A 36 13.04 -26.22 -21.40
C LEU A 36 12.49 -27.42 -22.16
N MET A 37 11.46 -27.22 -22.98
CA MET A 37 10.87 -28.31 -23.79
C MET A 37 11.84 -28.84 -24.82
N GLU A 38 12.71 -28.02 -25.38
CA GLU A 38 13.71 -28.42 -26.36
C GLU A 38 14.88 -29.19 -25.70
N ASN A 39 15.39 -28.69 -24.58
CA ASN A 39 16.56 -29.27 -23.92
C ASN A 39 16.23 -30.40 -22.96
N TRP A 40 15.03 -30.41 -22.36
CA TRP A 40 14.55 -31.41 -21.40
C TRP A 40 13.09 -31.83 -21.68
N PRO A 41 12.83 -32.56 -22.77
CA PRO A 41 11.45 -32.86 -23.24
C PRO A 41 10.60 -33.67 -22.23
N GLY A 42 11.21 -34.28 -21.23
CA GLY A 42 10.49 -34.98 -20.15
C GLY A 42 10.07 -34.13 -18.96
N LEU A 43 10.57 -32.88 -18.86
CA LEU A 43 10.35 -32.03 -17.69
C LEU A 43 9.07 -31.19 -17.83
N LEU A 44 8.77 -30.70 -19.02
CA LEU A 44 7.66 -29.80 -19.30
C LEU A 44 6.99 -30.16 -20.63
N ASN A 45 5.68 -30.36 -20.62
CA ASN A 45 4.88 -30.48 -21.84
C ASN A 45 4.09 -29.20 -22.11
N GLN A 46 3.54 -29.09 -23.33
CA GLN A 46 2.84 -27.89 -23.77
C GLN A 46 1.59 -27.57 -22.91
N GLU A 47 0.88 -28.59 -22.46
CA GLU A 47 -0.30 -28.47 -21.60
C GLU A 47 0.07 -27.91 -20.22
N THR A 48 1.12 -28.45 -19.62
CA THR A 48 1.64 -27.97 -18.33
C THR A 48 2.16 -26.54 -18.45
N ALA A 49 2.86 -26.21 -19.54
CA ALA A 49 3.34 -24.84 -19.81
C ALA A 49 2.17 -23.84 -19.90
N LEU A 50 1.08 -24.21 -20.61
CA LEU A 50 -0.12 -23.39 -20.71
C LEU A 50 -0.85 -23.23 -19.37
N THR A 51 -0.90 -24.28 -18.58
CA THR A 51 -1.48 -24.28 -17.23
C THR A 51 -0.69 -23.34 -16.31
N LEU A 52 0.63 -23.44 -16.31
CA LEU A 52 1.51 -22.55 -15.52
C LEU A 52 1.35 -21.08 -15.96
N TYR A 53 1.32 -20.84 -17.28
CA TYR A 53 1.08 -19.51 -17.80
C TYR A 53 -0.29 -18.95 -17.37
N SER A 54 -1.32 -19.79 -17.34
CA SER A 54 -2.67 -19.43 -16.87
C SER A 54 -2.66 -19.06 -15.39
N ILE A 55 -2.01 -19.84 -14.54
CA ILE A 55 -1.86 -19.55 -13.09
C ILE A 55 -1.11 -18.25 -12.88
N LEU A 56 0.00 -18.03 -13.58
CA LEU A 56 0.76 -16.79 -13.50
C LEU A 56 -0.05 -15.59 -14.01
N THR A 57 -0.96 -15.78 -14.96
CA THR A 57 -1.89 -14.74 -15.43
C THR A 57 -2.96 -14.41 -14.39
N ALA A 58 -3.42 -15.41 -13.64
CA ALA A 58 -4.42 -15.20 -12.59
C ALA A 58 -3.91 -14.28 -11.46
N ILE A 59 -2.62 -14.33 -11.13
CA ILE A 59 -2.04 -13.55 -10.04
C ILE A 59 -2.30 -12.03 -10.22
N PRO A 60 -1.88 -11.38 -11.31
CA PRO A 60 -2.15 -9.95 -11.49
C PRO A 60 -3.64 -9.65 -11.65
N TYR A 61 -4.44 -10.55 -12.22
CA TYR A 61 -5.86 -10.32 -12.48
C TYR A 61 -6.72 -10.39 -11.22
N TYR A 62 -6.42 -11.31 -10.30
CA TYR A 62 -7.24 -11.52 -9.11
C TYR A 62 -6.65 -10.88 -7.85
N PHE A 63 -5.32 -10.89 -7.69
CA PHE A 63 -4.68 -10.53 -6.43
C PHE A 63 -4.00 -9.15 -6.44
N ALA A 64 -3.57 -8.64 -7.60
CA ALA A 64 -2.87 -7.36 -7.62
C ALA A 64 -3.73 -6.21 -7.08
N MET A 65 -5.03 -6.17 -7.39
CA MET A 65 -5.92 -5.10 -6.91
C MET A 65 -6.27 -5.19 -5.43
N PRO A 66 -6.65 -6.34 -4.85
CA PRO A 66 -6.82 -6.45 -3.41
C PRO A 66 -5.58 -6.05 -2.62
N ILE A 67 -4.41 -6.49 -3.06
CA ILE A 67 -3.13 -6.15 -2.43
C ILE A 67 -2.86 -4.64 -2.52
N SER A 68 -3.13 -4.03 -3.67
CA SER A 68 -2.98 -2.59 -3.88
C SER A 68 -3.99 -1.77 -3.06
N LEU A 69 -5.22 -2.26 -2.88
CA LEU A 69 -6.22 -1.63 -2.01
C LEU A 69 -5.78 -1.66 -0.54
N ILE A 70 -5.21 -2.77 -0.07
CA ILE A 70 -4.68 -2.86 1.30
C ILE A 70 -3.50 -1.89 1.47
N LEU A 71 -2.62 -1.77 0.46
CA LEU A 71 -1.59 -0.73 0.44
C LEU A 71 -2.21 0.67 0.60
N GLY A 72 -3.31 0.96 -0.14
CA GLY A 72 -4.06 2.21 -0.02
C GLY A 72 -4.63 2.44 1.38
N TYR A 73 -5.12 1.40 2.04
CA TYR A 73 -5.63 1.51 3.42
C TYR A 73 -4.53 1.86 4.41
N TYR A 74 -3.35 1.24 4.31
CA TYR A 74 -2.19 1.63 5.11
C TYR A 74 -1.71 3.05 4.81
N TYR A 75 -1.71 3.44 3.53
CA TYR A 75 -1.37 4.79 3.11
C TYR A 75 -2.30 5.85 3.72
N CYS A 76 -3.58 5.52 3.87
CA CYS A 76 -4.61 6.39 4.46
C CYS A 76 -4.71 6.28 5.99
N HIS A 77 -3.84 5.48 6.65
CA HIS A 77 -3.86 5.21 8.09
C HIS A 77 -5.19 4.64 8.60
N VAL A 78 -5.87 3.82 7.77
CA VAL A 78 -7.14 3.18 8.15
C VAL A 78 -6.94 2.19 9.28
N ASP A 79 -5.80 1.49 9.29
CA ASP A 79 -5.38 0.56 10.35
C ASP A 79 -5.31 1.21 11.73
N GLN A 80 -4.92 2.48 11.80
CA GLN A 80 -4.84 3.25 13.05
C GLN A 80 -6.19 3.85 13.46
N LYS A 81 -6.95 4.35 12.47
CA LYS A 81 -8.26 4.99 12.73
C LYS A 81 -9.33 3.98 13.15
N HIS A 82 -9.32 2.80 12.55
CA HIS A 82 -10.32 1.76 12.75
C HIS A 82 -9.70 0.38 12.96
N PRO A 83 -8.89 0.16 14.03
CA PRO A 83 -8.12 -1.07 14.22
C PRO A 83 -8.98 -2.34 14.33
N ARG A 84 -10.21 -2.23 14.88
CA ARG A 84 -11.12 -3.37 15.03
C ARG A 84 -11.73 -3.83 13.71
N PHE A 85 -12.03 -2.88 12.80
CA PHE A 85 -12.66 -3.16 11.50
C PHE A 85 -11.63 -3.45 10.41
N PHE A 86 -10.38 -3.06 10.60
CA PHE A 86 -9.34 -3.17 9.60
C PHE A 86 -9.12 -4.61 9.08
N PRO A 87 -9.04 -5.66 9.92
CA PRO A 87 -8.88 -7.04 9.44
C PRO A 87 -10.06 -7.50 8.58
N TRP A 88 -11.29 -7.13 8.98
CA TRP A 88 -12.50 -7.44 8.21
C TRP A 88 -12.53 -6.72 6.87
N LEU A 89 -12.09 -5.47 6.82
CA LEU A 89 -11.97 -4.70 5.59
C LEU A 89 -10.97 -5.35 4.63
N CYS A 90 -9.82 -5.79 5.15
CA CYS A 90 -8.82 -6.51 4.35
C CYS A 90 -9.38 -7.83 3.82
N ALA A 91 -10.08 -8.62 4.63
CA ALA A 91 -10.72 -9.87 4.20
C ALA A 91 -11.78 -9.63 3.13
N LEU A 92 -12.64 -8.62 3.33
CA LEU A 92 -13.68 -8.24 2.36
C LEU A 92 -13.08 -7.81 1.01
N THR A 93 -11.92 -7.20 1.01
CA THR A 93 -11.23 -6.77 -0.23
C THR A 93 -10.83 -7.96 -1.11
N PHE A 94 -10.57 -9.14 -0.53
CA PHE A 94 -10.30 -10.36 -1.29
C PHE A 94 -11.57 -11.11 -1.75
N LEU A 95 -12.74 -10.77 -1.23
CA LEU A 95 -13.98 -11.48 -1.55
C LEU A 95 -14.29 -11.54 -3.06
N PRO A 96 -14.19 -10.43 -3.83
CA PRO A 96 -14.41 -10.50 -5.28
C PRO A 96 -13.41 -11.42 -5.98
N ALA A 97 -12.15 -11.41 -5.59
CA ALA A 97 -11.13 -12.28 -6.14
C ALA A 97 -11.41 -13.76 -5.86
N LEU A 98 -11.91 -14.08 -4.66
CA LEU A 98 -12.31 -15.45 -4.29
C LEU A 98 -13.52 -15.91 -5.12
N ILE A 99 -14.56 -15.08 -5.26
CA ILE A 99 -15.74 -15.39 -6.06
C ILE A 99 -15.35 -15.65 -7.52
N LEU A 100 -14.51 -14.79 -8.08
CA LEU A 100 -14.00 -14.94 -9.45
C LEU A 100 -13.17 -16.21 -9.58
N GLY A 101 -12.30 -16.52 -8.63
CA GLY A 101 -11.47 -17.73 -8.65
C GLY A 101 -12.25 -19.03 -8.54
N ILE A 102 -13.38 -19.04 -7.80
CA ILE A 102 -14.29 -20.19 -7.72
C ILE A 102 -15.02 -20.38 -9.05
N ARG A 103 -15.50 -19.28 -9.67
CA ARG A 103 -16.26 -19.34 -10.94
C ARG A 103 -15.36 -19.61 -12.15
N TYR A 104 -14.13 -19.09 -12.11
CA TYR A 104 -13.15 -19.16 -13.20
C TYR A 104 -11.81 -19.69 -12.66
N PRO A 105 -11.56 -21.00 -12.74
CA PRO A 105 -10.36 -21.64 -12.21
C PRO A 105 -9.06 -21.00 -12.71
N PHE A 106 -8.11 -20.83 -11.83
CA PHE A 106 -6.80 -20.22 -12.12
C PHE A 106 -6.02 -20.94 -13.22
N THR A 107 -6.19 -22.26 -13.31
CA THR A 107 -5.54 -23.12 -14.30
C THR A 107 -5.98 -22.82 -15.74
N GLN A 108 -7.15 -22.20 -15.93
CA GLN A 108 -7.74 -21.92 -17.23
C GLN A 108 -7.89 -20.41 -17.51
N THR A 109 -7.25 -19.56 -16.74
CA THR A 109 -7.39 -18.09 -16.87
C THR A 109 -7.07 -17.60 -18.28
N ARG A 110 -6.06 -18.19 -18.94
CA ARG A 110 -5.71 -17.83 -20.32
C ARG A 110 -6.79 -18.22 -21.31
N TYR A 111 -7.41 -19.36 -21.14
CA TYR A 111 -8.52 -19.81 -21.97
C TYR A 111 -9.71 -18.85 -21.88
N TYR A 112 -10.14 -18.49 -20.68
CA TYR A 112 -11.21 -17.52 -20.47
C TYR A 112 -10.88 -16.15 -21.02
N GLN A 113 -9.64 -15.69 -20.85
CA GLN A 113 -9.18 -14.41 -21.38
C GLN A 113 -9.36 -14.31 -22.91
N LEU A 114 -9.13 -15.40 -23.65
CA LEU A 114 -9.20 -15.40 -25.10
C LEU A 114 -10.61 -15.69 -25.63
N ASN A 115 -11.37 -16.54 -24.95
CA ASN A 115 -12.59 -17.12 -25.50
C ASN A 115 -13.87 -16.61 -24.83
N ASP A 116 -13.78 -16.02 -23.63
CA ASP A 116 -14.94 -15.55 -22.87
C ASP A 116 -14.90 -14.02 -22.71
N SER A 117 -15.65 -13.32 -23.59
CA SER A 117 -15.76 -11.85 -23.53
C SER A 117 -16.44 -11.36 -22.24
N PHE A 118 -17.36 -12.14 -21.66
CA PHE A 118 -18.02 -11.78 -20.41
C PHE A 118 -17.04 -11.84 -19.24
N TYR A 119 -16.24 -12.90 -19.16
CA TYR A 119 -15.16 -13.01 -18.16
C TYR A 119 -14.22 -11.81 -18.25
N TYR A 120 -13.78 -11.48 -19.48
CA TYR A 120 -12.86 -10.38 -19.66
C TYR A 120 -13.47 -9.02 -19.26
N GLY A 121 -14.73 -8.79 -19.63
CA GLY A 121 -15.46 -7.60 -19.20
C GLY A 121 -15.61 -7.50 -17.69
N LEU A 122 -15.90 -8.60 -17.01
CA LEU A 122 -16.06 -8.68 -15.57
C LEU A 122 -14.73 -8.40 -14.84
N ILE A 123 -13.63 -9.01 -15.27
CA ILE A 123 -12.29 -8.76 -14.72
C ILE A 123 -11.86 -7.31 -14.97
N SER A 124 -12.14 -6.77 -16.15
CA SER A 124 -11.84 -5.39 -16.49
C SER A 124 -12.59 -4.42 -15.59
N PHE A 125 -13.89 -4.63 -15.42
CA PHE A 125 -14.71 -3.81 -14.53
C PHE A 125 -14.23 -3.87 -13.08
N TYR A 126 -13.94 -5.07 -12.56
CA TYR A 126 -13.40 -5.27 -11.22
C TYR A 126 -12.10 -4.50 -11.01
N ASN A 127 -11.15 -4.62 -11.93
CA ASN A 127 -9.85 -3.96 -11.83
C ASN A 127 -9.96 -2.44 -11.96
N LEU A 128 -10.78 -1.93 -12.89
CA LEU A 128 -11.03 -0.48 -13.04
C LEU A 128 -11.70 0.11 -11.80
N LEU A 129 -12.74 -0.54 -11.29
CA LEU A 129 -13.44 -0.09 -10.07
C LEU A 129 -12.47 -0.04 -8.87
N SER A 130 -11.69 -1.09 -8.69
CA SER A 130 -10.68 -1.16 -7.62
C SER A 130 -9.61 -0.08 -7.78
N GLY A 131 -9.15 0.20 -9.00
CA GLY A 131 -8.21 1.27 -9.32
C GLY A 131 -8.78 2.65 -9.02
N CYS A 132 -10.05 2.90 -9.36
CA CYS A 132 -10.75 4.15 -9.03
C CYS A 132 -10.87 4.34 -7.51
N VAL A 133 -11.26 3.30 -6.78
CA VAL A 133 -11.37 3.32 -5.31
C VAL A 133 -10.01 3.61 -4.66
N LEU A 134 -8.95 2.92 -5.09
CA LEU A 134 -7.60 3.18 -4.61
C LEU A 134 -7.16 4.62 -4.86
N THR A 135 -7.36 5.11 -6.09
CA THR A 135 -7.00 6.48 -6.47
C THR A 135 -7.77 7.50 -5.63
N PHE A 136 -9.07 7.30 -5.46
CA PHE A 136 -9.90 8.16 -4.62
C PHE A 136 -9.37 8.27 -3.19
N PHE A 137 -9.05 7.13 -2.55
CA PHE A 137 -8.51 7.13 -1.20
C PHE A 137 -7.16 7.83 -1.10
N MET A 138 -6.23 7.53 -2.03
CA MET A 138 -4.90 8.13 -2.02
C MET A 138 -4.95 9.65 -2.28
N VAL A 139 -5.70 10.10 -3.29
CA VAL A 139 -5.85 11.51 -3.64
C VAL A 139 -6.54 12.28 -2.51
N ARG A 140 -7.63 11.74 -1.95
CA ARG A 140 -8.31 12.35 -0.80
C ARG A 140 -7.37 12.57 0.39
N THR A 141 -6.52 11.58 0.66
CA THR A 141 -5.53 11.68 1.74
C THR A 141 -4.47 12.73 1.44
N LEU A 142 -3.97 12.79 0.19
CA LEU A 142 -3.03 13.82 -0.24
C LEU A 142 -3.60 15.23 -0.09
N ILE A 143 -4.84 15.45 -0.52
CA ILE A 143 -5.50 16.76 -0.40
C ILE A 143 -5.63 17.15 1.07
N LYS A 144 -6.02 16.21 1.93
CA LYS A 144 -6.17 16.45 3.37
C LYS A 144 -4.84 16.79 4.06
N GLU A 145 -3.77 16.17 3.63
CA GLU A 145 -2.45 16.28 4.26
C GLU A 145 -1.48 17.20 3.51
N ARG A 146 -1.99 18.04 2.59
CA ARG A 146 -1.17 18.90 1.72
C ARG A 146 -0.23 19.88 2.45
N PHE A 147 -0.57 20.26 3.67
CA PHE A 147 0.22 21.20 4.47
C PHE A 147 1.20 20.53 5.44
N GLN A 148 1.25 19.19 5.46
CA GLN A 148 2.15 18.46 6.33
C GLN A 148 3.58 18.41 5.78
N SER A 149 4.57 18.37 6.66
CA SER A 149 5.99 18.32 6.30
C SER A 149 6.36 17.13 5.42
N TYR A 150 5.65 16.01 5.56
CA TYR A 150 5.85 14.77 4.83
C TYR A 150 5.04 14.66 3.52
N PHE A 151 4.31 15.73 3.12
CA PHE A 151 3.47 15.71 1.91
C PHE A 151 4.22 15.27 0.65
N ARG A 152 5.44 15.79 0.44
CA ARG A 152 6.26 15.44 -0.74
C ARG A 152 6.56 13.94 -0.81
N GLN A 153 6.78 13.29 0.31
CA GLN A 153 7.04 11.85 0.39
C GLN A 153 5.79 11.06 0.07
N LYS A 154 4.64 11.44 0.62
CA LYS A 154 3.35 10.82 0.30
C LYS A 154 2.97 11.01 -1.16
N LEU A 155 3.17 12.20 -1.71
CA LEU A 155 2.96 12.46 -3.14
C LEU A 155 3.81 11.53 -4.00
N LEU A 156 5.09 11.38 -3.66
CA LEU A 156 5.99 10.49 -4.37
C LEU A 156 5.50 9.03 -4.33
N ILE A 157 5.08 8.52 -3.17
CA ILE A 157 4.51 7.16 -3.05
C ILE A 157 3.25 7.03 -3.91
N ALA A 158 2.36 8.04 -3.90
CA ALA A 158 1.14 8.00 -4.71
C ALA A 158 1.46 7.95 -6.21
N VAL A 159 2.39 8.78 -6.68
CA VAL A 159 2.85 8.77 -8.08
C VAL A 159 3.47 7.44 -8.44
N LEU A 160 4.35 6.89 -7.58
CA LEU A 160 5.00 5.59 -7.77
C LEU A 160 4.01 4.43 -7.91
N VAL A 161 2.89 4.48 -7.19
CA VAL A 161 1.87 3.42 -7.21
C VAL A 161 0.85 3.64 -8.32
N LEU A 162 0.32 4.86 -8.44
CA LEU A 162 -0.79 5.13 -9.35
C LEU A 162 -0.37 5.21 -10.82
N THR A 163 0.84 5.69 -11.12
CA THR A 163 1.30 5.82 -12.52
C THR A 163 1.39 4.47 -13.23
N PRO A 164 2.14 3.47 -12.73
CA PRO A 164 2.21 2.16 -13.40
C PRO A 164 0.87 1.41 -13.34
N LEU A 165 0.09 1.59 -12.28
CA LEU A 165 -1.24 1.00 -12.16
C LEU A 165 -2.14 1.48 -13.30
N TRP A 166 -2.32 2.80 -13.45
CA TRP A 166 -3.19 3.37 -14.47
C TRP A 166 -2.66 3.13 -15.87
N PHE A 167 -1.34 3.16 -16.07
CA PHE A 167 -0.77 2.80 -17.35
C PHE A 167 -1.13 1.36 -17.74
N THR A 168 -1.00 0.40 -16.80
CA THR A 168 -1.39 -0.99 -17.03
C THR A 168 -2.88 -1.12 -17.31
N LEU A 169 -3.73 -0.51 -16.48
CA LEU A 169 -5.19 -0.58 -16.65
C LEU A 169 -5.62 0.00 -17.99
N MET A 170 -5.08 1.14 -18.39
CA MET A 170 -5.45 1.83 -19.64
C MET A 170 -4.88 1.14 -20.89
N THR A 171 -3.76 0.45 -20.80
CA THR A 171 -3.16 -0.25 -21.93
C THR A 171 -3.66 -1.68 -22.08
N VAL A 172 -4.04 -2.36 -20.99
CA VAL A 172 -4.54 -3.75 -21.07
C VAL A 172 -6.04 -3.77 -21.36
N LEU A 173 -6.84 -3.08 -20.57
CA LEU A 173 -8.29 -3.25 -20.57
C LEU A 173 -8.97 -2.69 -21.84
N PRO A 174 -8.77 -1.41 -22.23
CA PRO A 174 -9.41 -0.89 -23.43
C PRO A 174 -8.91 -1.54 -24.72
N VAL A 175 -7.61 -1.85 -24.78
CA VAL A 175 -7.01 -2.46 -25.97
C VAL A 175 -7.62 -3.82 -26.28
N GLN A 176 -7.83 -4.65 -25.28
CA GLN A 176 -8.48 -5.96 -25.47
C GLN A 176 -9.99 -5.83 -25.67
N LEU A 177 -10.67 -4.93 -24.96
CA LEU A 177 -12.11 -4.68 -25.12
C LEU A 177 -12.44 -4.21 -26.54
N LEU A 178 -11.61 -3.32 -27.09
CA LEU A 178 -11.76 -2.75 -28.43
C LEU A 178 -11.11 -3.62 -29.53
N ARG A 179 -10.51 -4.76 -29.16
CA ARG A 179 -9.79 -5.68 -30.06
C ARG A 179 -8.74 -4.98 -30.94
N LEU A 180 -7.99 -4.06 -30.37
CA LEU A 180 -6.95 -3.31 -31.07
C LEU A 180 -5.68 -4.17 -31.17
N GLU A 181 -5.62 -5.06 -32.17
CA GLU A 181 -4.53 -6.05 -32.32
C GLU A 181 -3.14 -5.42 -32.35
N ASN A 182 -2.98 -4.26 -32.99
CA ASN A 182 -1.70 -3.55 -33.11
C ASN A 182 -1.18 -3.00 -31.76
N LEU A 183 -2.02 -2.85 -30.75
CA LEU A 183 -1.70 -2.27 -29.46
C LEU A 183 -1.67 -3.31 -28.31
N THR A 184 -1.89 -4.58 -28.61
CA THR A 184 -1.99 -5.66 -27.61
C THR A 184 -0.76 -5.83 -26.73
N LYS A 185 0.41 -5.36 -27.20
CA LYS A 185 1.68 -5.40 -26.45
C LYS A 185 2.05 -4.07 -25.79
N LEU A 186 1.23 -3.04 -25.92
CA LEU A 186 1.54 -1.69 -25.38
C LEU A 186 1.78 -1.70 -23.86
N TRP A 187 1.10 -2.56 -23.12
CA TRP A 187 1.28 -2.72 -21.68
C TRP A 187 2.71 -3.14 -21.27
N GLN A 188 3.47 -3.76 -22.19
CA GLN A 188 4.86 -4.12 -21.94
C GLN A 188 5.75 -2.89 -21.74
N LEU A 189 5.38 -1.72 -22.27
CA LEU A 189 6.06 -0.45 -22.01
C LEU A 189 5.98 -0.04 -20.53
N ASN A 190 5.10 -0.64 -19.75
CA ASN A 190 5.06 -0.44 -18.30
C ASN A 190 6.40 -0.80 -17.62
N PHE A 191 7.15 -1.73 -18.19
CA PHE A 191 8.49 -2.06 -17.72
C PHE A 191 9.42 -0.84 -17.76
N VAL A 192 9.37 -0.04 -18.82
CA VAL A 192 10.17 1.19 -18.94
C VAL A 192 9.74 2.20 -17.89
N ILE A 193 8.42 2.36 -17.68
CA ILE A 193 7.87 3.27 -16.65
C ILE A 193 8.33 2.84 -15.26
N VAL A 194 8.22 1.56 -14.94
CA VAL A 194 8.67 1.00 -13.65
C VAL A 194 10.18 1.21 -13.47
N PHE A 195 10.97 0.98 -14.51
CA PHE A 195 12.42 1.18 -14.47
C PHE A 195 12.80 2.65 -14.24
N LEU A 196 12.14 3.58 -14.94
CA LEU A 196 12.33 5.02 -14.71
C LEU A 196 11.93 5.45 -13.30
N ILE A 197 10.83 4.90 -12.80
CA ILE A 197 10.34 5.14 -11.44
C ILE A 197 11.33 4.62 -10.40
N ILE A 198 11.87 3.42 -10.58
CA ILE A 198 12.91 2.85 -9.70
C ILE A 198 14.16 3.72 -9.73
N GLY A 199 14.61 4.14 -10.90
CA GLY A 199 15.76 5.06 -11.04
C GLY A 199 15.51 6.40 -10.32
N PHE A 200 14.32 6.97 -10.48
CA PHE A 200 13.91 8.18 -9.78
C PHE A 200 13.85 7.98 -8.26
N TYR A 201 13.34 6.82 -7.81
CA TYR A 201 13.33 6.43 -6.40
C TYR A 201 14.75 6.36 -5.83
N PHE A 202 15.67 5.68 -6.52
CA PHE A 202 17.07 5.60 -6.10
C PHE A 202 17.72 6.98 -6.07
N TYR A 203 17.53 7.80 -7.10
CA TYR A 203 18.05 9.17 -7.14
C TYR A 203 17.61 9.99 -5.91
N HIS A 204 16.33 9.94 -5.56
CA HIS A 204 15.81 10.63 -4.40
C HIS A 204 16.24 9.99 -3.06
N ALA A 205 16.41 8.67 -3.03
CA ALA A 205 16.92 7.96 -1.87
C ALA A 205 18.36 8.35 -1.53
N PHE A 206 19.20 8.49 -2.56
CA PHE A 206 20.61 8.93 -2.38
C PHE A 206 20.73 10.42 -2.02
N ARG A 207 19.88 11.28 -2.57
CA ARG A 207 19.97 12.73 -2.40
C ARG A 207 19.27 13.26 -1.12
N GLY A 208 18.26 12.58 -0.63
CA GLY A 208 17.40 13.05 0.47
C GLY A 208 17.35 12.18 1.72
N GLY A 209 18.16 11.13 1.81
CA GLY A 209 18.04 10.08 2.81
C GLY A 209 16.94 9.07 2.44
N ILE A 210 17.15 7.82 2.82
CA ILE A 210 16.26 6.70 2.47
C ILE A 210 14.85 6.98 2.99
N LEU A 211 13.85 6.94 2.12
CA LEU A 211 12.43 7.09 2.45
C LEU A 211 12.02 6.28 3.70
N GLY A 212 12.60 5.09 3.88
CA GLY A 212 12.39 4.25 5.04
C GLY A 212 12.91 4.83 6.36
N ASN A 213 13.98 5.62 6.35
CA ASN A 213 14.49 6.22 7.57
C ASN A 213 13.67 7.45 8.00
N ARG A 214 13.13 8.23 7.07
CA ARG A 214 12.26 9.36 7.42
C ARG A 214 10.85 8.92 7.81
N LEU A 215 10.27 7.94 7.11
CA LEU A 215 9.00 7.33 7.54
C LEU A 215 9.14 6.63 8.90
N LYS A 216 10.33 6.07 9.20
CA LYS A 216 10.65 5.52 10.53
C LYS A 216 10.78 6.63 11.57
N HIS A 217 11.37 7.75 11.21
CA HIS A 217 11.51 8.91 12.10
C HIS A 217 10.14 9.54 12.39
N GLU A 218 9.27 9.65 11.40
CA GLU A 218 7.92 10.21 11.59
C GLU A 218 6.99 9.27 12.37
N ALA A 219 7.04 7.95 12.14
CA ALA A 219 6.33 6.99 12.99
C ALA A 219 6.92 6.90 14.41
N TYR A 220 8.24 7.13 14.53
CA TYR A 220 8.93 7.19 15.81
C TYR A 220 8.69 8.56 16.49
N ASP A 221 8.61 9.64 15.73
CA ASP A 221 8.32 10.98 16.24
C ASP A 221 6.89 11.11 16.77
N TRP A 222 5.89 10.46 16.18
CA TRP A 222 4.55 10.42 16.77
C TRP A 222 4.55 9.75 18.14
N ASP A 223 5.25 8.65 18.30
CA ASP A 223 5.41 7.99 19.60
C ASP A 223 6.34 8.78 20.55
N SER A 224 7.38 9.43 20.03
CA SER A 224 8.27 10.28 20.82
C SER A 224 7.63 11.63 21.16
N GLU A 225 6.87 12.22 20.23
CA GLU A 225 6.10 13.45 20.44
C GLU A 225 4.93 13.21 21.41
N SER A 226 4.20 12.10 21.29
CA SER A 226 3.20 11.69 22.28
C SER A 226 3.83 11.43 23.66
N ARG A 227 5.01 10.82 23.72
CA ARG A 227 5.74 10.62 24.98
C ARG A 227 6.30 11.93 25.53
N ALA A 228 6.78 12.83 24.67
CA ALA A 228 7.24 14.17 25.08
C ALA A 228 6.09 15.03 25.58
N ILE A 229 4.94 15.00 24.88
CA ILE A 229 3.71 15.67 25.32
C ILE A 229 3.23 15.09 26.66
N ASN A 230 3.19 13.77 26.82
CA ASN A 230 2.81 13.13 28.07
C ASN A 230 3.79 13.45 29.23
N LYS A 231 5.10 13.50 28.96
CA LYS A 231 6.10 13.95 29.96
C LYS A 231 5.91 15.41 30.32
N ASN A 232 5.64 16.28 29.34
CA ASN A 232 5.39 17.69 29.58
C ASN A 232 4.10 17.90 30.39
N ILE A 233 3.04 17.16 30.10
CA ILE A 233 1.78 17.17 30.87
C ILE A 233 2.02 16.67 32.29
N GLN A 234 2.80 15.60 32.48
CA GLN A 234 3.18 15.12 33.82
C GLN A 234 4.02 16.15 34.59
N PHE A 235 4.98 16.80 33.93
CA PHE A 235 5.79 17.84 34.53
C PHE A 235 4.93 19.05 34.95
N ILE A 236 4.06 19.54 34.07
CA ILE A 236 3.13 20.65 34.39
C ILE A 236 2.23 20.26 35.57
N ARG A 237 1.66 19.05 35.56
CA ARG A 237 0.81 18.55 36.65
C ARG A 237 1.56 18.50 37.99
N HIS A 238 2.82 18.06 37.95
CA HIS A 238 3.65 18.00 39.17
C HIS A 238 4.03 19.40 39.69
N THR A 239 4.32 20.33 38.77
CA THR A 239 4.64 21.72 39.11
C THR A 239 3.43 22.44 39.71
N VAL A 240 2.26 22.33 39.05
CA VAL A 240 1.01 22.94 39.53
C VAL A 240 0.62 22.36 40.91
N LYS A 241 0.75 21.03 41.11
CA LYS A 241 0.51 20.43 42.43
C LYS A 241 1.43 20.98 43.52
N ASN A 242 2.71 21.15 43.19
CA ASN A 242 3.69 21.69 44.17
C ASN A 242 3.40 23.17 44.50
N GLU A 243 2.98 23.97 43.51
CA GLU A 243 2.62 25.38 43.79
C GLU A 243 1.31 25.47 44.58
N LEU A 244 0.34 24.61 44.32
CA LEU A 244 -0.89 24.54 45.15
C LEU A 244 -0.58 24.18 46.62
N ILE A 245 0.31 23.19 46.83
CA ILE A 245 0.73 22.82 48.20
C ILE A 245 1.43 24.00 48.92
N LYS A 246 2.26 24.77 48.21
CA LYS A 246 2.89 25.97 48.77
C LYS A 246 1.86 27.03 49.13
N ILE A 247 0.88 27.29 48.29
CA ILE A 247 -0.20 28.24 48.54
C ILE A 247 -1.01 27.80 49.75
N GLU A 248 -1.38 26.53 49.84
CA GLU A 248 -2.11 25.95 50.97
C GLU A 248 -1.30 26.11 52.29
N TRP A 249 -0.01 25.83 52.26
CA TRP A 249 0.88 26.01 53.41
C TRP A 249 0.97 27.48 53.83
N CYS A 250 1.16 28.41 52.87
CA CYS A 250 1.21 29.85 53.18
C CYS A 250 -0.14 30.34 53.75
N THR A 251 -1.25 29.86 53.25
CA THR A 251 -2.60 30.24 53.73
C THR A 251 -2.83 29.74 55.16
N SER A 252 -2.42 28.48 55.44
CA SER A 252 -2.51 27.91 56.78
C SER A 252 -1.65 28.69 57.79
N HIS A 253 -0.44 29.07 57.39
CA HIS A 253 0.48 29.82 58.27
C HIS A 253 0.00 31.25 58.53
N LEU A 254 -0.61 31.91 57.54
CA LEU A 254 -1.27 33.22 57.71
C LEU A 254 -2.45 33.14 58.68
N ASN A 255 -3.28 32.10 58.58
CA ASN A 255 -4.39 31.89 59.49
C ASN A 255 -3.93 31.65 60.94
N GLU A 256 -2.87 30.84 61.13
CA GLU A 256 -2.28 30.63 62.44
C GLU A 256 -1.72 31.93 63.05
N THR A 257 -1.06 32.79 62.25
CA THR A 257 -0.53 34.09 62.74
C THR A 257 -1.65 35.04 63.07
N LEU A 258 -2.73 35.11 62.27
CA LEU A 258 -3.91 35.94 62.60
C LEU A 258 -4.65 35.47 63.83
N GLU A 259 -4.83 34.18 64.07
CA GLU A 259 -5.44 33.64 65.30
C GLU A 259 -4.59 33.91 66.53
N ASN A 260 -3.25 34.00 66.39
CA ASN A 260 -2.35 34.33 67.51
C ASN A 260 -2.36 35.82 67.81
N GLU A 261 -2.55 36.72 66.86
CA GLU A 261 -2.73 38.14 67.02
C GLU A 261 -4.08 38.53 67.67
N GLU A 262 -5.17 37.81 67.36
CA GLU A 262 -6.47 38.02 67.99
C GLU A 262 -6.53 37.54 69.48
N LYS A 263 -5.58 36.75 69.93
CA LYS A 263 -5.50 36.22 71.26
C LYS A 263 -4.57 37.05 72.22
N GLN A 264 -3.93 38.10 71.71
CA GLN A 264 -3.16 39.10 72.52
C GLN A 264 -3.97 40.38 72.76
#